data_6a397d5b6730df9527f32c687867196f
#
_entry.id   6a397d5b6730df9527f32c687867196f
#
_cell.length_a   1.000
_cell.length_b   1.000
_cell.length_c   1.000
_cell.angle_alpha   90.00
_cell.angle_beta   90.00
_cell.angle_gamma   90.00
#
_symmetry.space_group_name_H-M   'P 1'
#
loop_
_entity.id
_entity.type
_entity.pdbx_description
1 polymer ?
#
loop_
_entity_poly.entity_id
_entity_poly.type
_entity_poly.pdbx_seq_one_letter_code
_entity_poly.pdbx_strand_id
1 'polypeptide(L)'
;MTQALPARATAPIAPAAAAPGDIRPLLLATAPVAPETSVLDVAQLFLEARHSGLLSLPVVAQRKPIGTISRYELMRIFLMPYGRELYGRRPITALMNAEPLLLEQTTLIEEAARAIATHIRSPITDDFVLVDAAGNYAGTGLVLDVLRAVEDRLAERGGELERAYARVKSSQLQLVQSEKMASLGQMVAGLVHEINTPLGYVRNNVEMTRGALGDATRLVAAQEKVIAALTGESEPGADIESNLAEIDDLRTRIDASALEDLCGLLDDTVHGVGQIGDLVVNLKDFSRLDQAGMQKADINKLVESALKIVQHLLRKRDVVVVNEPGELPDVECAPAQI
;
A
#
# COMPACT_ATOMS: atom_id res chain seq x y z
N MET A 1 -80.07 -21.69 -20.72
CA MET A 1 -78.76 -22.31 -20.50
C MET A 1 -77.75 -21.32 -21.02
N THR A 2 -77.25 -20.49 -20.12
CA THR A 2 -76.20 -19.47 -20.44
C THR A 2 -74.99 -19.78 -19.56
N GLN A 3 -73.95 -20.33 -20.15
CA GLN A 3 -72.70 -20.64 -19.48
C GLN A 3 -71.89 -19.37 -19.23
N ALA A 4 -71.63 -19.13 -17.96
CA ALA A 4 -70.71 -18.08 -17.54
C ALA A 4 -69.25 -18.52 -17.75
N LEU A 5 -68.46 -17.72 -18.47
CA LEU A 5 -67.05 -17.90 -18.64
C LEU A 5 -66.31 -17.64 -17.29
N PRO A 6 -65.32 -18.47 -16.94
CA PRO A 6 -64.52 -18.25 -15.74
C PRO A 6 -63.59 -17.02 -15.89
N ALA A 7 -63.57 -16.18 -14.88
CA ALA A 7 -62.65 -15.06 -14.77
C ALA A 7 -61.20 -15.56 -14.79
N ARG A 8 -60.41 -15.06 -15.74
CA ARG A 8 -58.95 -15.22 -15.77
C ARG A 8 -58.33 -14.63 -14.52
N ALA A 9 -57.82 -15.47 -13.67
CA ALA A 9 -56.92 -15.04 -12.59
C ALA A 9 -55.66 -14.44 -13.25
N THR A 10 -55.47 -13.16 -13.09
CA THR A 10 -54.24 -12.45 -13.40
C THR A 10 -53.15 -12.97 -12.45
N ALA A 11 -52.19 -13.70 -13.02
CA ALA A 11 -50.96 -14.10 -12.30
C ALA A 11 -50.25 -12.86 -11.71
N PRO A 12 -49.69 -12.94 -10.51
CA PRO A 12 -48.90 -11.86 -9.97
C PRO A 12 -47.71 -11.61 -10.88
N ILE A 13 -47.58 -10.37 -11.33
CA ILE A 13 -46.39 -9.88 -12.07
C ILE A 13 -45.19 -10.07 -11.13
N ALA A 14 -44.28 -10.95 -11.53
CA ALA A 14 -43.03 -11.12 -10.80
C ALA A 14 -42.33 -9.76 -10.63
N PRO A 15 -41.85 -9.42 -9.45
CA PRO A 15 -41.18 -8.15 -9.23
C PRO A 15 -39.96 -8.10 -10.15
N ALA A 16 -39.83 -7.02 -10.92
CA ALA A 16 -38.64 -6.73 -11.69
C ALA A 16 -37.40 -6.82 -10.77
N ALA A 17 -36.33 -7.46 -11.25
CA ALA A 17 -35.12 -7.67 -10.47
C ALA A 17 -34.65 -6.33 -9.86
N ALA A 18 -34.41 -6.32 -8.54
CA ALA A 18 -33.94 -5.16 -7.82
C ALA A 18 -32.61 -4.68 -8.40
N ALA A 19 -32.49 -3.39 -8.72
CA ALA A 19 -31.20 -2.82 -9.06
C ALA A 19 -30.29 -2.87 -7.80
N PRO A 20 -29.01 -3.11 -7.96
CA PRO A 20 -28.13 -3.12 -6.79
C PRO A 20 -28.19 -1.76 -6.09
N GLY A 21 -28.74 -1.76 -4.89
CA GLY A 21 -28.77 -0.61 -4.02
C GLY A 21 -30.06 0.17 -3.93
N ASP A 22 -31.16 -0.28 -4.52
CA ASP A 22 -32.47 0.31 -4.27
C ASP A 22 -33.09 -0.19 -2.95
N ILE A 23 -34.18 0.48 -2.50
CA ILE A 23 -34.84 0.15 -1.23
C ILE A 23 -35.87 -0.98 -1.34
N ARG A 24 -36.09 -1.58 -2.51
CA ARG A 24 -37.04 -2.69 -2.69
C ARG A 24 -36.85 -3.87 -1.74
N PRO A 25 -35.59 -4.29 -1.43
CA PRO A 25 -35.37 -5.39 -0.47
C PRO A 25 -35.83 -5.06 0.95
N LEU A 26 -35.97 -3.78 1.30
CA LEU A 26 -36.40 -3.31 2.61
C LEU A 26 -37.94 -3.12 2.69
N LEU A 27 -38.67 -3.44 1.60
CA LEU A 27 -40.13 -3.29 1.54
C LEU A 27 -40.82 -4.33 2.41
N LEU A 28 -41.62 -3.88 3.35
CA LEU A 28 -42.52 -4.72 4.12
C LEU A 28 -43.92 -4.65 3.50
N ALA A 29 -44.42 -5.83 3.14
CA ALA A 29 -45.81 -5.97 2.67
C ALA A 29 -46.76 -5.80 3.85
N THR A 30 -47.16 -4.58 4.12
CA THR A 30 -48.10 -4.22 5.21
C THR A 30 -49.50 -3.99 4.65
N ALA A 31 -50.49 -4.59 5.26
CA ALA A 31 -51.91 -4.33 4.90
C ALA A 31 -52.26 -2.87 5.24
N PRO A 32 -52.69 -2.06 4.26
CA PRO A 32 -53.07 -0.67 4.54
C PRO A 32 -54.38 -0.59 5.29
N VAL A 33 -54.54 0.53 6.02
CA VAL A 33 -55.77 0.87 6.76
C VAL A 33 -56.70 1.68 5.84
N ALA A 34 -57.97 1.36 5.83
CA ALA A 34 -58.96 2.15 5.12
C ALA A 34 -59.27 3.48 5.89
N PRO A 35 -59.52 4.59 5.19
CA PRO A 35 -59.74 5.90 5.82
C PRO A 35 -60.91 5.93 6.86
N GLU A 36 -61.93 5.08 6.64
CA GLU A 36 -63.16 4.99 7.44
C GLU A 36 -62.97 4.11 8.69
N THR A 37 -61.86 3.39 8.80
CA THR A 37 -61.57 2.51 9.94
C THR A 37 -61.55 3.30 11.23
N SER A 38 -62.20 2.78 12.27
CA SER A 38 -62.24 3.48 13.54
C SER A 38 -60.87 3.52 14.24
N VAL A 39 -60.60 4.56 14.98
CA VAL A 39 -59.38 4.72 15.78
C VAL A 39 -59.16 3.54 16.72
N LEU A 40 -60.24 2.99 17.30
CA LEU A 40 -60.13 1.83 18.19
C LEU A 40 -59.75 0.57 17.45
N ASP A 41 -60.29 0.32 16.26
CA ASP A 41 -59.93 -0.85 15.44
C ASP A 41 -58.47 -0.76 14.98
N VAL A 42 -58.02 0.41 14.58
CA VAL A 42 -56.58 0.62 14.20
C VAL A 42 -55.67 0.39 15.41
N ALA A 43 -56.06 0.82 16.61
CA ALA A 43 -55.26 0.55 17.81
C ALA A 43 -55.17 -0.96 18.10
N GLN A 44 -56.20 -1.75 17.79
CA GLN A 44 -56.17 -3.21 17.90
C GLN A 44 -55.18 -3.83 16.88
N LEU A 45 -55.12 -3.31 15.63
CA LEU A 45 -54.19 -3.78 14.64
C LEU A 45 -52.73 -3.65 15.13
N PHE A 46 -52.38 -2.62 15.88
CA PHE A 46 -51.02 -2.48 16.44
C PHE A 46 -50.69 -3.50 17.53
N LEU A 47 -51.67 -4.17 18.10
CA LEU A 47 -51.46 -5.26 19.08
C LEU A 47 -51.16 -6.60 18.38
N GLU A 48 -51.43 -6.71 17.12
CA GLU A 48 -51.15 -7.92 16.36
C GLU A 48 -49.63 -8.11 16.18
N ALA A 49 -49.13 -9.36 16.31
CA ALA A 49 -47.73 -9.67 16.24
C ALA A 49 -47.05 -9.22 14.93
N ARG A 50 -47.80 -9.28 13.80
CA ARG A 50 -47.31 -8.82 12.48
C ARG A 50 -46.98 -7.33 12.38
N HIS A 51 -47.57 -6.53 13.28
CA HIS A 51 -47.36 -5.07 13.30
C HIS A 51 -46.47 -4.63 14.46
N SER A 52 -45.89 -5.56 15.23
CA SER A 52 -45.13 -5.25 16.44
C SER A 52 -43.91 -4.33 16.19
N GLY A 53 -43.25 -4.49 15.03
CA GLY A 53 -42.08 -3.70 14.64
C GLY A 53 -42.39 -2.38 13.95
N LEU A 54 -43.66 -2.11 13.60
CA LEU A 54 -44.07 -0.89 12.88
C LEU A 54 -44.27 0.28 13.84
N LEU A 55 -43.75 1.43 13.48
CA LEU A 55 -44.03 2.72 14.18
C LEU A 55 -45.35 3.31 13.71
N SER A 56 -45.72 3.16 12.44
CA SER A 56 -46.93 3.66 11.85
C SER A 56 -47.57 2.67 10.87
N LEU A 57 -48.87 2.83 10.62
CA LEU A 57 -49.60 2.09 9.59
C LEU A 57 -50.03 3.05 8.48
N PRO A 58 -49.90 2.66 7.21
CA PRO A 58 -50.31 3.45 6.06
C PRO A 58 -51.81 3.51 5.94
N VAL A 59 -52.37 4.72 5.72
CA VAL A 59 -53.78 4.94 5.39
C VAL A 59 -53.90 5.13 3.89
N VAL A 60 -54.66 4.24 3.23
CA VAL A 60 -54.72 4.19 1.77
C VAL A 60 -56.18 4.30 1.30
N ALA A 61 -56.40 5.22 0.35
CA ALA A 61 -57.68 5.36 -0.36
C ALA A 61 -57.46 5.15 -1.84
N GLN A 62 -58.28 4.34 -2.50
CA GLN A 62 -58.21 4.11 -3.94
C GLN A 62 -56.77 3.74 -4.45
N ARG A 63 -56.08 2.89 -3.69
CA ARG A 63 -54.69 2.47 -3.90
C ARG A 63 -53.61 3.54 -3.66
N LYS A 64 -53.98 4.77 -3.35
CA LYS A 64 -53.00 5.85 -3.06
C LYS A 64 -52.88 6.05 -1.56
N PRO A 65 -51.66 6.17 -1.05
CA PRO A 65 -51.44 6.53 0.34
C PRO A 65 -51.88 8.00 0.58
N ILE A 66 -52.72 8.20 1.55
CA ILE A 66 -53.25 9.52 1.92
C ILE A 66 -52.74 10.00 3.29
N GLY A 67 -52.05 9.11 4.02
CA GLY A 67 -51.47 9.45 5.32
C GLY A 67 -50.89 8.22 6.01
N THR A 68 -50.37 8.46 7.20
CA THR A 68 -49.94 7.43 8.15
C THR A 68 -50.54 7.68 9.49
N ILE A 69 -50.76 6.63 10.27
CA ILE A 69 -51.12 6.76 11.68
C ILE A 69 -50.07 6.14 12.57
N SER A 70 -49.47 6.93 13.43
CA SER A 70 -48.41 6.43 14.28
C SER A 70 -48.94 5.77 15.55
N ARG A 71 -48.25 4.75 16.01
CA ARG A 71 -48.50 4.11 17.31
C ARG A 71 -48.39 5.13 18.46
N TYR A 72 -47.41 6.04 18.35
CA TYR A 72 -47.18 7.10 19.34
C TYR A 72 -48.39 8.02 19.47
N GLU A 73 -48.96 8.46 18.35
CA GLU A 73 -50.10 9.37 18.36
C GLU A 73 -51.36 8.70 18.98
N LEU A 74 -51.59 7.42 18.66
CA LEU A 74 -52.67 6.65 19.27
C LEU A 74 -52.45 6.50 20.78
N MET A 75 -51.26 6.18 21.23
CA MET A 75 -50.94 6.10 22.67
C MET A 75 -51.15 7.45 23.35
N ARG A 76 -50.66 8.53 22.74
CA ARG A 76 -50.82 9.90 23.26
C ARG A 76 -52.29 10.24 23.49
N ILE A 77 -53.16 9.93 22.54
CA ILE A 77 -54.58 10.19 22.63
C ILE A 77 -55.25 9.31 23.70
N PHE A 78 -54.93 8.03 23.75
CA PHE A 78 -55.56 7.13 24.74
C PHE A 78 -55.06 7.38 26.18
N LEU A 79 -53.94 8.05 26.36
CA LEU A 79 -53.48 8.52 27.67
C LEU A 79 -54.19 9.83 28.14
N MET A 80 -54.89 10.54 27.24
CA MET A 80 -55.67 11.71 27.64
C MET A 80 -56.93 11.30 28.41
N PRO A 81 -57.39 12.10 29.39
CA PRO A 81 -58.69 11.87 30.01
C PRO A 81 -59.82 11.82 28.96
N TYR A 82 -60.58 10.75 28.99
CA TYR A 82 -61.69 10.50 28.01
C TYR A 82 -61.22 10.39 26.53
N GLY A 83 -59.96 10.23 26.27
CA GLY A 83 -59.43 10.15 24.89
C GLY A 83 -60.03 9.01 24.09
N ARG A 84 -60.21 7.84 24.73
CA ARG A 84 -60.80 6.65 24.10
C ARG A 84 -62.32 6.87 23.78
N GLU A 85 -63.05 7.50 24.63
CA GLU A 85 -64.50 7.81 24.46
C GLU A 85 -64.69 8.86 23.37
N LEU A 86 -63.82 9.88 23.33
CA LEU A 86 -63.98 11.01 22.41
C LEU A 86 -63.48 10.65 20.97
N TYR A 87 -62.45 9.86 20.86
CA TYR A 87 -61.79 9.59 19.56
C TYR A 87 -62.02 8.17 19.08
N GLY A 88 -62.24 7.17 19.92
CA GLY A 88 -62.21 5.75 19.57
C GLY A 88 -63.15 5.35 18.40
N ARG A 89 -64.32 6.01 18.28
CA ARG A 89 -65.29 5.76 17.20
C ARG A 89 -65.13 6.68 15.99
N ARG A 90 -64.18 7.61 16.03
CA ARG A 90 -63.92 8.50 14.89
C ARG A 90 -63.16 7.74 13.80
N PRO A 91 -63.30 8.12 12.52
CA PRO A 91 -62.51 7.58 11.46
C PRO A 91 -61.04 7.98 11.65
N ILE A 92 -60.10 7.11 11.21
CA ILE A 92 -58.65 7.30 11.42
C ILE A 92 -58.14 8.59 10.78
N THR A 93 -58.77 9.07 9.74
CA THR A 93 -58.47 10.35 9.06
C THR A 93 -58.50 11.54 10.00
N ALA A 94 -59.18 11.47 11.14
CA ALA A 94 -59.19 12.54 12.14
C ALA A 94 -57.86 12.67 12.89
N LEU A 95 -56.99 11.65 12.87
CA LEU A 95 -55.74 11.56 13.66
C LEU A 95 -54.52 11.23 12.83
N MET A 96 -54.70 10.86 11.55
CA MET A 96 -53.57 10.51 10.70
C MET A 96 -52.68 11.72 10.41
N ASN A 97 -51.40 11.45 10.18
CA ASN A 97 -50.50 12.39 9.54
C ASN A 97 -50.84 12.43 8.04
N ALA A 98 -51.28 13.55 7.53
CA ALA A 98 -51.65 13.74 6.13
C ALA A 98 -50.45 13.98 5.18
N GLU A 99 -49.25 14.18 5.73
CA GLU A 99 -48.04 14.42 4.99
C GLU A 99 -46.99 13.32 5.27
N PRO A 100 -47.27 12.04 4.92
CA PRO A 100 -46.34 10.96 5.13
C PRO A 100 -45.13 11.08 4.20
N LEU A 101 -43.97 10.57 4.62
CA LEU A 101 -42.83 10.44 3.72
C LEU A 101 -43.10 9.35 2.69
N LEU A 102 -43.27 9.75 1.44
CA LEU A 102 -43.45 8.85 0.30
C LEU A 102 -42.13 8.70 -0.45
N LEU A 103 -41.69 7.46 -0.68
CA LEU A 103 -40.54 7.12 -1.49
C LEU A 103 -40.91 6.14 -2.59
N GLU A 104 -40.36 6.30 -3.79
CA GLU A 104 -40.51 5.30 -4.83
C GLU A 104 -39.72 4.04 -4.44
N GLN A 105 -40.27 2.87 -4.75
CA GLN A 105 -39.58 1.59 -4.47
C GLN A 105 -38.25 1.42 -5.20
N THR A 106 -37.97 2.24 -6.21
CA THR A 106 -36.71 2.27 -6.98
C THR A 106 -35.70 3.28 -6.45
N THR A 107 -36.05 4.02 -5.41
CA THR A 107 -35.14 4.99 -4.76
C THR A 107 -33.89 4.28 -4.22
N LEU A 108 -32.72 4.89 -4.35
CA LEU A 108 -31.49 4.35 -3.79
C LEU A 108 -31.48 4.49 -2.26
N ILE A 109 -30.86 3.54 -1.57
CA ILE A 109 -30.76 3.53 -0.09
C ILE A 109 -30.19 4.84 0.45
N GLU A 110 -29.17 5.41 -0.20
CA GLU A 110 -28.55 6.66 0.21
C GLU A 110 -29.47 7.88 0.03
N GLU A 111 -30.31 7.86 -1.01
CA GLU A 111 -31.33 8.90 -1.25
C GLU A 111 -32.47 8.79 -0.24
N ALA A 112 -32.90 7.55 0.03
CA ALA A 112 -33.89 7.27 1.06
C ALA A 112 -33.42 7.75 2.44
N ALA A 113 -32.18 7.41 2.82
CA ALA A 113 -31.58 7.88 4.08
C ALA A 113 -31.54 9.41 4.18
N ARG A 114 -31.21 10.08 3.08
CA ARG A 114 -31.19 11.56 3.03
C ARG A 114 -32.59 12.15 3.14
N ALA A 115 -33.58 11.57 2.47
CA ALA A 115 -34.98 11.98 2.55
C ALA A 115 -35.51 11.77 3.96
N ILE A 116 -35.22 10.64 4.59
CA ILE A 116 -35.58 10.35 5.99
C ILE A 116 -34.99 11.41 6.94
N ALA A 117 -33.66 11.66 6.81
CA ALA A 117 -32.96 12.63 7.66
C ALA A 117 -33.52 14.06 7.53
N THR A 118 -34.08 14.42 6.36
CA THR A 118 -34.63 15.74 6.10
C THR A 118 -36.08 15.87 6.53
N HIS A 119 -36.87 14.81 6.35
CA HIS A 119 -38.33 14.84 6.55
C HIS A 119 -38.74 14.42 7.97
N ILE A 120 -38.10 13.40 8.52
CA ILE A 120 -38.48 12.85 9.84
C ILE A 120 -37.87 13.68 10.96
N ARG A 121 -38.73 14.15 11.86
CA ARG A 121 -38.32 14.91 13.05
C ARG A 121 -38.15 13.98 14.25
N SER A 122 -37.39 14.42 15.22
CA SER A 122 -37.29 13.73 16.52
C SER A 122 -38.46 14.10 17.44
N PRO A 123 -39.07 13.13 18.13
CA PRO A 123 -38.81 11.68 18.06
C PRO A 123 -39.31 11.06 16.76
N ILE A 124 -38.67 9.97 16.32
CA ILE A 124 -39.12 9.20 15.15
C ILE A 124 -40.39 8.46 15.51
N THR A 125 -41.50 8.87 14.96
CA THR A 125 -42.84 8.33 15.26
C THR A 125 -43.48 7.63 14.09
N ASP A 126 -42.98 7.86 12.89
CA ASP A 126 -43.52 7.33 11.66
C ASP A 126 -42.47 6.56 10.86
N ASP A 127 -42.93 5.48 10.22
CA ASP A 127 -42.25 4.82 9.14
C ASP A 127 -42.60 5.50 7.82
N PHE A 128 -41.85 5.22 6.76
CA PHE A 128 -42.13 5.78 5.44
C PHE A 128 -42.92 4.83 4.56
N VAL A 129 -43.63 5.37 3.60
CA VAL A 129 -44.48 4.62 2.68
C VAL A 129 -43.83 4.51 1.34
N LEU A 130 -43.80 3.29 0.79
CA LEU A 130 -43.29 2.97 -0.54
C LEU A 130 -44.40 2.99 -1.57
N VAL A 131 -44.14 3.66 -2.69
CA VAL A 131 -45.04 3.76 -3.84
C VAL A 131 -44.41 3.19 -5.12
N ASP A 132 -45.28 2.76 -6.02
CA ASP A 132 -44.88 2.42 -7.38
C ASP A 132 -44.72 3.70 -8.25
N ALA A 133 -44.26 3.53 -9.50
CA ALA A 133 -44.09 4.63 -10.44
C ALA A 133 -45.40 5.37 -10.79
N ALA A 134 -46.57 4.78 -10.52
CA ALA A 134 -47.89 5.39 -10.67
C ALA A 134 -48.37 6.10 -9.38
N GLY A 135 -47.56 6.08 -8.31
CA GLY A 135 -47.90 6.62 -7.02
C GLY A 135 -48.87 5.75 -6.20
N ASN A 136 -49.08 4.48 -6.56
CA ASN A 136 -49.89 3.57 -5.77
C ASN A 136 -49.06 3.00 -4.62
N TYR A 137 -49.75 2.65 -3.54
CA TYR A 137 -49.16 2.01 -2.40
C TYR A 137 -48.53 0.66 -2.76
N ALA A 138 -47.24 0.51 -2.44
CA ALA A 138 -46.48 -0.71 -2.67
C ALA A 138 -46.12 -1.43 -1.35
N GLY A 139 -45.95 -0.69 -0.26
CA GLY A 139 -45.58 -1.23 1.03
C GLY A 139 -45.13 -0.17 2.01
N THR A 140 -44.58 -0.60 3.14
CA THR A 140 -44.00 0.26 4.18
C THR A 140 -42.51 -0.05 4.30
N GLY A 141 -41.71 0.96 4.50
CA GLY A 141 -40.27 0.83 4.80
C GLY A 141 -39.95 1.29 6.20
N LEU A 142 -39.16 0.52 6.93
CA LEU A 142 -38.72 0.89 8.27
C LEU A 142 -37.50 1.80 8.21
N VAL A 143 -37.55 2.90 8.95
CA VAL A 143 -36.40 3.82 9.10
C VAL A 143 -35.16 3.08 9.61
N LEU A 144 -35.34 2.15 10.56
CA LEU A 144 -34.25 1.38 11.13
C LEU A 144 -33.56 0.48 10.11
N ASP A 145 -34.32 -0.10 9.18
CA ASP A 145 -33.74 -0.99 8.16
C ASP A 145 -32.92 -0.20 7.13
N VAL A 146 -33.33 1.03 6.80
CA VAL A 146 -32.51 1.93 5.98
C VAL A 146 -31.22 2.30 6.69
N LEU A 147 -31.26 2.59 7.99
CA LEU A 147 -30.05 2.90 8.76
C LEU A 147 -29.07 1.71 8.79
N ARG A 148 -29.56 0.50 9.01
CA ARG A 148 -28.75 -0.73 8.94
C ARG A 148 -28.13 -0.93 7.55
N ALA A 149 -28.94 -0.77 6.52
CA ALA A 149 -28.47 -0.93 5.15
C ALA A 149 -27.38 0.12 4.78
N VAL A 150 -27.47 1.33 5.30
CA VAL A 150 -26.43 2.37 5.14
C VAL A 150 -25.16 1.98 5.91
N GLU A 151 -25.28 1.48 7.15
CA GLU A 151 -24.16 1.03 7.98
C GLU A 151 -23.39 -0.11 7.28
N ASP A 152 -24.10 -1.14 6.79
CA ASP A 152 -23.51 -2.25 6.06
C ASP A 152 -22.73 -1.79 4.82
N ARG A 153 -23.28 -0.85 4.06
CA ARG A 153 -22.61 -0.27 2.90
C ARG A 153 -21.38 0.56 3.24
N LEU A 154 -21.44 1.32 4.32
CA LEU A 154 -20.28 2.07 4.78
C LEU A 154 -19.14 1.14 5.20
N ALA A 155 -19.47 0.03 5.89
CA ALA A 155 -18.50 -0.99 6.27
C ALA A 155 -17.87 -1.67 5.03
N GLU A 156 -18.68 -2.01 4.04
CA GLU A 156 -18.20 -2.62 2.78
C GLU A 156 -17.26 -1.67 2.02
N ARG A 157 -17.68 -0.42 1.81
CA ARG A 157 -16.85 0.61 1.15
C ARG A 157 -15.57 0.91 1.93
N GLY A 158 -15.64 0.93 3.26
CA GLY A 158 -14.47 1.08 4.12
C GLY A 158 -13.44 -0.03 3.88
N GLY A 159 -13.88 -1.28 3.85
CA GLY A 159 -13.02 -2.43 3.56
C GLY A 159 -12.45 -2.43 2.14
N GLU A 160 -13.21 -2.00 1.14
CA GLU A 160 -12.70 -1.84 -0.24
C GLU A 160 -11.62 -0.76 -0.34
N LEU A 161 -11.85 0.38 0.33
CA LEU A 161 -10.89 1.49 0.36
C LEU A 161 -9.58 1.08 1.03
N GLU A 162 -9.62 0.38 2.16
CA GLU A 162 -8.43 -0.15 2.84
C GLU A 162 -7.63 -1.10 1.93
N ARG A 163 -8.32 -2.01 1.24
CA ARG A 163 -7.68 -2.93 0.28
C ARG A 163 -7.05 -2.19 -0.89
N ALA A 164 -7.74 -1.18 -1.43
CA ALA A 164 -7.22 -0.34 -2.51
C ALA A 164 -5.98 0.44 -2.05
N TYR A 165 -6.04 1.05 -0.86
CA TYR A 165 -4.93 1.78 -0.27
C TYR A 165 -3.70 0.86 -0.04
N ALA A 166 -3.91 -0.35 0.50
CA ALA A 166 -2.84 -1.32 0.70
C ALA A 166 -2.17 -1.73 -0.62
N ARG A 167 -2.97 -1.92 -1.70
CA ARG A 167 -2.44 -2.22 -3.05
C ARG A 167 -1.61 -1.06 -3.61
N VAL A 168 -2.10 0.16 -3.51
CA VAL A 168 -1.37 1.36 -3.98
C VAL A 168 -0.04 1.48 -3.24
N LYS A 169 -0.06 1.34 -1.91
CA LYS A 169 1.15 1.41 -1.07
C LYS A 169 2.16 0.32 -1.44
N SER A 170 1.72 -0.92 -1.65
CA SER A 170 2.62 -2.01 -2.06
C SER A 170 3.21 -1.78 -3.46
N SER A 171 2.40 -1.28 -4.40
CA SER A 171 2.86 -0.95 -5.75
C SER A 171 3.88 0.20 -5.74
N GLN A 172 3.68 1.23 -4.92
CA GLN A 172 4.64 2.31 -4.76
C GLN A 172 5.99 1.80 -4.22
N LEU A 173 5.97 0.91 -3.22
CA LEU A 173 7.21 0.30 -2.70
C LEU A 173 7.93 -0.51 -3.77
N GLN A 174 7.21 -1.29 -4.59
CA GLN A 174 7.79 -2.04 -5.69
C GLN A 174 8.39 -1.12 -6.76
N LEU A 175 7.74 -0.01 -7.11
CA LEU A 175 8.27 0.97 -8.06
C LEU A 175 9.56 1.60 -7.54
N VAL A 176 9.59 2.05 -6.29
CA VAL A 176 10.80 2.60 -5.65
C VAL A 176 11.93 1.58 -5.65
N GLN A 177 11.65 0.32 -5.32
CA GLN A 177 12.65 -0.75 -5.35
C GLN A 177 13.16 -1.03 -6.78
N SER A 178 12.26 -1.05 -7.76
CA SER A 178 12.64 -1.23 -9.18
C SER A 178 13.50 -0.07 -9.70
N GLU A 179 13.16 1.16 -9.35
CA GLU A 179 13.94 2.35 -9.72
C GLU A 179 15.33 2.33 -9.08
N LYS A 180 15.41 1.95 -7.78
CA LYS A 180 16.70 1.73 -7.10
C LYS A 180 17.54 0.65 -7.80
N MET A 181 16.95 -0.47 -8.19
CA MET A 181 17.64 -1.54 -8.90
C MET A 181 18.12 -1.11 -10.28
N ALA A 182 17.35 -0.32 -11.01
CA ALA A 182 17.76 0.25 -12.28
C ALA A 182 18.94 1.23 -12.12
N SER A 183 18.88 2.10 -11.11
CA SER A 183 19.95 3.03 -10.76
C SER A 183 21.22 2.27 -10.32
N LEU A 184 21.07 1.24 -9.48
CA LEU A 184 22.18 0.36 -9.09
C LEU A 184 22.80 -0.33 -10.29
N GLY A 185 22.01 -0.84 -11.24
CA GLY A 185 22.51 -1.47 -12.47
C GLY A 185 23.40 -0.53 -13.31
N GLN A 186 23.00 0.73 -13.40
CA GLN A 186 23.76 1.77 -14.09
C GLN A 186 25.07 2.12 -13.36
N MET A 187 25.04 2.18 -12.02
CA MET A 187 26.25 2.44 -11.20
C MET A 187 27.21 1.25 -11.20
N VAL A 188 26.71 0.01 -11.15
CA VAL A 188 27.54 -1.20 -11.18
C VAL A 188 28.39 -1.26 -12.44
N ALA A 189 27.85 -0.86 -13.60
CA ALA A 189 28.62 -0.81 -14.83
C ALA A 189 29.85 0.14 -14.75
N GLY A 190 29.69 1.30 -14.09
CA GLY A 190 30.78 2.23 -13.81
C GLY A 190 31.79 1.69 -12.78
N LEU A 191 31.28 1.08 -11.70
CA LEU A 191 32.10 0.51 -10.63
C LEU A 191 32.95 -0.67 -11.11
N VAL A 192 32.43 -1.52 -12.00
CA VAL A 192 33.21 -2.62 -12.63
C VAL A 192 34.41 -2.05 -13.37
N HIS A 193 34.26 -0.94 -14.07
CA HIS A 193 35.37 -0.29 -14.75
C HIS A 193 36.41 0.25 -13.75
N GLU A 194 35.95 0.86 -12.64
CA GLU A 194 36.83 1.41 -11.60
C GLU A 194 37.51 0.33 -10.76
N ILE A 195 36.96 -0.85 -10.59
CA ILE A 195 37.61 -2.01 -9.97
C ILE A 195 38.64 -2.63 -10.92
N ASN A 196 38.33 -2.73 -12.20
CA ASN A 196 39.26 -3.37 -13.18
C ASN A 196 40.56 -2.57 -13.38
N THR A 197 40.51 -1.24 -13.19
CA THR A 197 41.72 -0.39 -13.32
C THR A 197 42.77 -0.73 -12.24
N PRO A 198 42.48 -0.64 -10.92
CA PRO A 198 43.45 -1.05 -9.90
C PRO A 198 43.79 -2.54 -9.98
N LEU A 199 42.85 -3.41 -10.32
CA LEU A 199 43.12 -4.83 -10.48
C LEU A 199 44.12 -5.11 -11.61
N GLY A 200 44.05 -4.33 -12.69
CA GLY A 200 44.99 -4.42 -13.82
C GLY A 200 46.40 -4.11 -13.41
N TYR A 201 46.67 -3.00 -12.74
CA TYR A 201 48.05 -2.67 -12.33
C TYR A 201 48.55 -3.53 -11.16
N VAL A 202 47.64 -3.88 -10.19
CA VAL A 202 48.00 -4.85 -9.14
C VAL A 202 48.48 -6.17 -9.74
N ARG A 203 47.78 -6.73 -10.72
CA ARG A 203 48.25 -7.94 -11.42
C ARG A 203 49.58 -7.75 -12.10
N ASN A 204 49.78 -6.65 -12.84
CA ASN A 204 51.02 -6.35 -13.54
C ASN A 204 52.19 -6.21 -12.56
N ASN A 205 52.02 -5.47 -11.46
CA ASN A 205 53.05 -5.28 -10.44
C ASN A 205 53.46 -6.61 -9.77
N VAL A 206 52.46 -7.48 -9.47
CA VAL A 206 52.74 -8.82 -8.93
C VAL A 206 53.50 -9.68 -9.92
N GLU A 207 53.15 -9.63 -11.22
CA GLU A 207 53.86 -10.39 -12.27
C GLU A 207 55.31 -9.92 -12.44
N MET A 208 55.54 -8.60 -12.42
CA MET A 208 56.88 -8.00 -12.46
C MET A 208 57.72 -8.38 -11.23
N THR A 209 57.13 -8.27 -10.03
CA THR A 209 57.79 -8.65 -8.77
C THR A 209 58.17 -10.14 -8.77
N ARG A 210 57.23 -11.01 -9.25
CA ARG A 210 57.51 -12.45 -9.38
C ARG A 210 58.67 -12.74 -10.33
N GLY A 211 58.73 -12.01 -11.45
CA GLY A 211 59.84 -12.15 -12.43
C GLY A 211 61.20 -11.79 -11.80
N ALA A 212 61.25 -10.63 -11.15
CA ALA A 212 62.48 -10.15 -10.50
C ALA A 212 62.93 -11.03 -9.32
N LEU A 213 61.98 -11.55 -8.52
CA LEU A 213 62.30 -12.55 -7.48
C LEU A 213 62.85 -13.85 -8.08
N GLY A 214 62.32 -14.27 -9.24
CA GLY A 214 62.84 -15.41 -9.97
C GLY A 214 64.29 -15.22 -10.40
N ASP A 215 64.57 -14.05 -10.98
CA ASP A 215 65.95 -13.71 -11.40
C ASP A 215 66.91 -13.56 -10.18
N ALA A 216 66.44 -12.97 -9.06
CA ALA A 216 67.21 -12.91 -7.80
C ALA A 216 67.52 -14.30 -7.26
N THR A 217 66.61 -15.24 -7.31
CA THR A 217 66.77 -16.62 -6.85
C THR A 217 67.89 -17.34 -7.74
N ARG A 218 67.84 -17.09 -9.06
CA ARG A 218 68.81 -17.63 -10.00
C ARG A 218 70.21 -17.04 -9.75
N LEU A 219 70.26 -15.72 -9.46
CA LEU A 219 71.51 -15.04 -9.12
C LEU A 219 72.16 -15.66 -7.87
N VAL A 220 71.42 -15.87 -6.83
CA VAL A 220 71.85 -16.47 -5.56
C VAL A 220 72.36 -17.90 -5.85
N ALA A 221 71.61 -18.70 -6.59
CA ALA A 221 71.97 -20.06 -6.93
C ALA A 221 73.26 -20.17 -7.81
N ALA A 222 73.44 -19.22 -8.77
CA ALA A 222 74.62 -19.15 -9.56
C ALA A 222 75.84 -18.73 -8.71
N GLN A 223 75.69 -17.78 -7.79
CA GLN A 223 76.77 -17.41 -6.86
C GLN A 223 77.17 -18.55 -5.93
N GLU A 224 76.20 -19.30 -5.39
CA GLU A 224 76.51 -20.49 -4.56
C GLU A 224 77.30 -21.55 -5.31
N LYS A 225 76.96 -21.80 -6.58
CA LYS A 225 77.75 -22.75 -7.43
C LYS A 225 79.18 -22.29 -7.64
N VAL A 226 79.40 -21.01 -7.90
CA VAL A 226 80.75 -20.48 -8.03
C VAL A 226 81.55 -20.54 -6.72
N ILE A 227 80.89 -20.20 -5.58
CA ILE A 227 81.52 -20.32 -4.27
C ILE A 227 81.91 -21.78 -3.98
N ALA A 228 81.01 -22.74 -4.19
CA ALA A 228 81.30 -24.17 -4.01
C ALA A 228 82.45 -24.68 -4.89
N ALA A 229 82.52 -24.16 -6.10
CA ALA A 229 83.66 -24.51 -7.00
C ALA A 229 84.97 -23.93 -6.48
N LEU A 230 85.00 -22.74 -5.90
CA LEU A 230 86.18 -22.10 -5.36
C LEU A 230 86.66 -22.71 -4.02
N THR A 231 85.72 -23.20 -3.21
CA THR A 231 86.01 -23.85 -1.90
C THR A 231 86.35 -25.33 -2.02
N GLY A 232 86.32 -25.92 -3.23
CA GLY A 232 86.59 -27.29 -3.43
C GLY A 232 85.51 -28.29 -3.05
N GLU A 233 84.27 -27.80 -2.83
CA GLU A 233 83.06 -28.57 -2.46
C GLU A 233 82.25 -29.02 -3.69
N SER A 234 82.75 -28.70 -4.93
CA SER A 234 82.07 -29.04 -6.19
C SER A 234 82.72 -30.28 -6.84
N GLU A 235 81.90 -31.01 -7.63
CA GLU A 235 82.40 -32.08 -8.49
C GLU A 235 83.39 -31.54 -9.55
N PRO A 236 84.40 -32.34 -9.93
CA PRO A 236 85.39 -31.98 -10.98
C PRO A 236 84.66 -31.74 -12.31
N GLY A 237 84.67 -30.51 -12.81
CA GLY A 237 84.08 -30.17 -14.11
C GLY A 237 82.99 -29.11 -14.02
N ALA A 238 82.77 -28.47 -12.88
CA ALA A 238 81.82 -27.33 -12.75
C ALA A 238 82.24 -26.20 -13.72
N ASP A 239 81.33 -25.83 -14.62
CA ASP A 239 81.54 -24.77 -15.62
C ASP A 239 81.43 -23.40 -14.92
N ILE A 240 82.60 -22.96 -14.34
CA ILE A 240 82.69 -21.67 -13.59
C ILE A 240 82.46 -20.50 -14.56
N GLU A 241 82.95 -20.60 -15.80
CA GLU A 241 82.88 -19.54 -16.79
C GLU A 241 81.40 -19.23 -17.19
N SER A 242 80.62 -20.28 -17.42
CA SER A 242 79.18 -20.17 -17.68
C SER A 242 78.37 -19.57 -16.50
N ASN A 243 78.65 -20.00 -15.26
CA ASN A 243 78.04 -19.45 -14.07
C ASN A 243 78.44 -17.98 -13.84
N LEU A 244 79.66 -17.57 -14.12
CA LEU A 244 80.10 -16.17 -14.05
C LEU A 244 79.37 -15.30 -15.09
N ALA A 245 79.18 -15.76 -16.29
CA ALA A 245 78.42 -15.08 -17.35
C ALA A 245 76.98 -14.94 -16.98
N GLU A 246 76.37 -15.97 -16.38
CA GLU A 246 74.98 -15.88 -15.87
C GLU A 246 74.83 -14.85 -14.70
N ILE A 247 75.81 -14.81 -13.81
CA ILE A 247 75.84 -13.82 -12.72
C ILE A 247 75.91 -12.39 -13.27
N ASP A 248 76.77 -12.15 -14.29
CA ASP A 248 76.90 -10.80 -14.85
C ASP A 248 75.64 -10.35 -15.58
N ASP A 249 74.98 -11.24 -16.34
CA ASP A 249 73.68 -10.96 -16.98
C ASP A 249 72.59 -10.66 -15.92
N LEU A 250 72.50 -11.47 -14.90
CA LEU A 250 71.51 -11.29 -13.83
C LEU A 250 71.77 -10.05 -12.97
N ARG A 251 73.05 -9.71 -12.72
CA ARG A 251 73.36 -8.46 -11.96
C ARG A 251 73.03 -7.20 -12.73
N THR A 252 73.07 -7.22 -14.08
CA THR A 252 72.54 -6.05 -14.84
C THR A 252 71.05 -5.89 -14.79
N ARG A 253 70.33 -6.97 -14.50
CA ARG A 253 68.89 -6.95 -14.36
C ARG A 253 68.43 -6.66 -12.92
N ILE A 254 69.24 -7.05 -11.92
CA ILE A 254 68.91 -6.90 -10.49
C ILE A 254 70.06 -6.15 -9.84
N ASP A 255 70.00 -4.83 -9.99
CA ASP A 255 70.88 -3.93 -9.26
C ASP A 255 70.15 -3.38 -8.01
N ALA A 256 70.79 -2.53 -7.24
CA ALA A 256 70.22 -1.90 -6.04
C ALA A 256 68.99 -1.03 -6.36
N SER A 257 68.99 -0.40 -7.55
CA SER A 257 67.84 0.41 -8.02
C SER A 257 66.63 -0.48 -8.33
N ALA A 258 66.86 -1.62 -8.98
CA ALA A 258 65.81 -2.58 -9.30
C ALA A 258 65.10 -3.12 -8.03
N LEU A 259 65.84 -3.29 -6.93
CA LEU A 259 65.27 -3.72 -5.65
C LEU A 259 64.41 -2.60 -4.99
N GLU A 260 64.83 -1.35 -5.11
CA GLU A 260 64.00 -0.19 -4.65
C GLU A 260 62.71 -0.07 -5.48
N ASP A 261 62.81 -0.23 -6.81
CA ASP A 261 61.67 -0.23 -7.71
C ASP A 261 60.66 -1.35 -7.37
N LEU A 262 61.15 -2.53 -6.98
CA LEU A 262 60.28 -3.63 -6.52
C LEU A 262 59.50 -3.28 -5.24
N CYS A 263 60.14 -2.59 -4.28
CA CYS A 263 59.42 -2.12 -3.08
C CYS A 263 58.35 -1.12 -3.47
N GLY A 264 58.62 -0.19 -4.39
CA GLY A 264 57.63 0.75 -4.91
C GLY A 264 56.45 0.03 -5.61
N LEU A 265 56.73 -0.99 -6.43
CA LEU A 265 55.67 -1.81 -7.07
C LEU A 265 54.77 -2.51 -6.03
N LEU A 266 55.35 -2.99 -4.92
CA LEU A 266 54.59 -3.63 -3.83
C LEU A 266 53.76 -2.61 -3.08
N ASP A 267 54.26 -1.41 -2.80
CA ASP A 267 53.49 -0.31 -2.15
C ASP A 267 52.31 0.12 -3.02
N ASP A 268 52.54 0.28 -4.33
CA ASP A 268 51.46 0.55 -5.30
C ASP A 268 50.40 -0.55 -5.32
N THR A 269 50.88 -1.82 -5.20
CA THR A 269 49.97 -3.00 -5.14
C THR A 269 49.08 -2.93 -3.89
N VAL A 270 49.66 -2.65 -2.72
CA VAL A 270 48.88 -2.49 -1.46
C VAL A 270 47.92 -1.37 -1.57
N HIS A 271 48.33 -0.22 -2.15
CA HIS A 271 47.43 0.91 -2.39
C HIS A 271 46.25 0.54 -3.30
N GLY A 272 46.52 -0.16 -4.40
CA GLY A 272 45.46 -0.62 -5.32
C GLY A 272 44.48 -1.59 -4.69
N VAL A 273 44.94 -2.51 -3.86
CA VAL A 273 44.06 -3.39 -3.07
C VAL A 273 43.21 -2.60 -2.10
N GLY A 274 43.76 -1.58 -1.45
CA GLY A 274 43.01 -0.66 -0.57
C GLY A 274 41.88 0.05 -1.30
N GLN A 275 42.17 0.59 -2.49
CA GLN A 275 41.16 1.25 -3.34
C GLN A 275 40.00 0.30 -3.71
N ILE A 276 40.30 -0.96 -4.07
CA ILE A 276 39.28 -1.97 -4.36
C ILE A 276 38.44 -2.24 -3.10
N GLY A 277 39.06 -2.33 -1.93
CA GLY A 277 38.39 -2.51 -0.66
C GLY A 277 37.38 -1.39 -0.37
N ASP A 278 37.78 -0.13 -0.56
CA ASP A 278 36.90 1.03 -0.37
C ASP A 278 35.71 1.03 -1.33
N LEU A 279 35.92 0.67 -2.60
CA LEU A 279 34.83 0.56 -3.58
C LEU A 279 33.82 -0.54 -3.18
N VAL A 280 34.29 -1.68 -2.68
CA VAL A 280 33.43 -2.78 -2.22
C VAL A 280 32.64 -2.37 -0.98
N VAL A 281 33.24 -1.66 -0.02
CA VAL A 281 32.55 -1.15 1.17
C VAL A 281 31.45 -0.18 0.77
N ASN A 282 31.76 0.79 -0.09
CA ASN A 282 30.79 1.75 -0.59
C ASN A 282 29.59 1.09 -1.28
N LEU A 283 29.84 0.06 -2.11
CA LEU A 283 28.79 -0.73 -2.77
C LEU A 283 27.92 -1.50 -1.77
N LYS A 284 28.55 -2.08 -0.74
CA LYS A 284 27.85 -2.82 0.32
C LYS A 284 26.95 -1.90 1.15
N ASP A 285 27.43 -0.72 1.48
CA ASP A 285 26.65 0.27 2.24
C ASP A 285 25.46 0.75 1.43
N PHE A 286 25.62 1.00 0.13
CA PHE A 286 24.51 1.32 -0.77
C PHE A 286 23.48 0.16 -0.87
N SER A 287 23.91 -1.09 -0.89
CA SER A 287 23.03 -2.27 -0.95
C SER A 287 22.28 -2.55 0.36
N ARG A 288 22.83 -2.15 1.52
CA ARG A 288 22.22 -2.36 2.85
C ARG A 288 21.13 -1.34 3.22
N LEU A 289 20.92 -0.36 2.38
CA LEU A 289 19.96 0.72 2.59
C LEU A 289 18.49 0.26 2.78
N ASP A 290 18.17 -0.99 2.48
CA ASP A 290 16.79 -1.52 2.60
C ASP A 290 16.39 -1.99 4.01
N GLN A 291 17.29 -2.01 4.98
CA GLN A 291 17.01 -2.53 6.33
C GLN A 291 16.96 -1.47 7.43
N ALA A 292 17.23 -0.22 7.13
CA ALA A 292 17.22 0.84 8.13
C ALA A 292 15.80 1.36 8.39
N GLY A 293 15.22 0.97 9.51
CA GLY A 293 14.05 1.63 10.09
C GLY A 293 14.39 3.10 10.47
N MET A 294 13.38 3.83 10.96
CA MET A 294 13.56 5.17 11.51
C MET A 294 14.63 5.14 12.62
N GLN A 295 15.68 5.95 12.48
CA GLN A 295 16.74 6.10 13.47
C GLN A 295 17.24 7.53 13.49
N LYS A 296 17.88 7.93 14.60
CA LYS A 296 18.55 9.22 14.68
C LYS A 296 19.81 9.20 13.85
N ALA A 297 19.91 10.14 12.92
CA ALA A 297 21.05 10.26 12.02
C ALA A 297 21.49 11.71 11.86
N ASP A 298 22.80 11.88 11.69
CA ASP A 298 23.44 13.13 11.32
C ASP A 298 23.35 13.32 9.79
N ILE A 299 22.59 14.30 9.37
CA ILE A 299 22.35 14.58 7.94
C ILE A 299 23.67 14.93 7.21
N ASN A 300 24.61 15.61 7.85
CA ASN A 300 25.89 15.95 7.23
C ASN A 300 26.67 14.68 6.84
N LYS A 301 26.67 13.65 7.70
CA LYS A 301 27.31 12.37 7.40
C LYS A 301 26.63 11.62 6.26
N LEU A 302 25.28 11.72 6.16
CA LEU A 302 24.54 11.10 5.06
C LEU A 302 24.88 11.78 3.72
N VAL A 303 24.92 13.12 3.70
CA VAL A 303 25.33 13.89 2.51
C VAL A 303 26.76 13.55 2.11
N GLU A 304 27.70 13.49 3.07
CA GLU A 304 29.10 13.11 2.79
C GLU A 304 29.19 11.72 2.19
N SER A 305 28.44 10.76 2.72
CA SER A 305 28.40 9.39 2.20
C SER A 305 27.83 9.33 0.77
N ALA A 306 26.74 10.08 0.52
CA ALA A 306 26.14 10.17 -0.82
C ALA A 306 27.13 10.82 -1.82
N LEU A 307 27.83 11.88 -1.42
CA LEU A 307 28.82 12.53 -2.25
C LEU A 307 30.00 11.61 -2.60
N LYS A 308 30.47 10.78 -1.67
CA LYS A 308 31.51 9.77 -1.94
C LYS A 308 31.08 8.79 -3.03
N ILE A 309 29.82 8.35 -3.02
CA ILE A 309 29.28 7.40 -4.02
C ILE A 309 29.27 8.02 -5.42
N VAL A 310 28.86 9.27 -5.54
CA VAL A 310 28.71 9.94 -6.86
C VAL A 310 29.95 10.68 -7.32
N GLN A 311 31.01 10.73 -6.50
CA GLN A 311 32.22 11.53 -6.76
C GLN A 311 32.86 11.21 -8.13
N HIS A 312 32.88 9.95 -8.55
CA HIS A 312 33.42 9.55 -9.84
C HIS A 312 32.60 10.10 -11.04
N LEU A 313 31.28 10.14 -10.90
CA LEU A 313 30.38 10.70 -11.93
C LEU A 313 30.55 12.22 -12.02
N LEU A 314 30.77 12.88 -10.88
CA LEU A 314 30.97 14.32 -10.80
C LEU A 314 32.29 14.72 -11.45
N ARG A 315 33.39 13.98 -11.16
CA ARG A 315 34.72 14.20 -11.79
C ARG A 315 34.67 14.00 -13.30
N LYS A 316 33.96 12.97 -13.78
CA LYS A 316 33.84 12.69 -15.21
C LYS A 316 33.10 13.81 -15.99
N ARG A 317 32.31 14.62 -15.28
CA ARG A 317 31.54 15.73 -15.85
C ARG A 317 32.09 17.10 -15.51
N ASP A 318 33.31 17.19 -14.94
CA ASP A 318 33.93 18.44 -14.47
C ASP A 318 33.06 19.26 -13.51
N VAL A 319 32.24 18.58 -12.68
CA VAL A 319 31.38 19.23 -11.70
C VAL A 319 32.15 19.42 -10.40
N VAL A 320 32.30 20.67 -9.96
CA VAL A 320 32.86 21.01 -8.66
C VAL A 320 31.72 21.06 -7.62
N VAL A 321 31.84 20.23 -6.59
CA VAL A 321 30.89 20.22 -5.46
C VAL A 321 31.49 21.02 -4.31
N VAL A 322 30.75 22.04 -3.85
CA VAL A 322 31.08 22.78 -2.63
C VAL A 322 30.12 22.25 -1.54
N ASN A 323 30.67 21.61 -0.53
CA ASN A 323 29.92 21.12 0.62
C ASN A 323 30.18 22.04 1.82
N GLU A 324 29.16 22.72 2.29
CA GLU A 324 29.21 23.63 3.45
C GLU A 324 28.35 23.04 4.59
N PRO A 325 28.89 22.12 5.41
CA PRO A 325 28.15 21.50 6.49
C PRO A 325 27.86 22.53 7.59
N GLY A 326 26.59 22.60 8.05
CA GLY A 326 26.17 23.36 9.19
C GLY A 326 26.09 22.53 10.47
N GLU A 327 25.99 23.20 11.64
CA GLU A 327 25.64 22.49 12.89
C GLU A 327 24.17 22.11 12.88
N LEU A 328 23.89 20.82 12.66
CA LEU A 328 22.54 20.27 12.64
C LEU A 328 22.35 19.28 13.80
N PRO A 329 21.19 19.28 14.47
CA PRO A 329 20.86 18.22 15.41
C PRO A 329 20.59 16.91 14.69
N ASP A 330 20.77 15.79 15.39
CA ASP A 330 20.35 14.47 14.89
C ASP A 330 18.86 14.46 14.57
N VAL A 331 18.50 13.99 13.38
CA VAL A 331 17.12 13.90 12.89
C VAL A 331 16.68 12.45 12.88
N GLU A 332 15.46 12.19 13.36
CA GLU A 332 14.85 10.88 13.26
C GLU A 332 14.35 10.66 11.82
N CYS A 333 15.06 9.84 11.08
CA CYS A 333 14.80 9.59 9.66
C CYS A 333 15.14 8.15 9.28
N ALA A 334 14.79 7.75 8.08
CA ALA A 334 15.29 6.53 7.45
C ALA A 334 16.53 6.88 6.62
N PRO A 335 17.77 6.70 7.12
CA PRO A 335 19.00 7.15 6.45
C PRO A 335 19.17 6.60 5.04
N ALA A 336 18.56 5.44 4.83
CA ALA A 336 18.53 4.74 3.55
C ALA A 336 17.67 5.41 2.47
N GLN A 337 16.81 6.35 2.84
CA GLN A 337 15.88 7.00 1.92
C GLN A 337 16.28 8.45 1.62
N ILE A 338 17.28 8.95 2.32
CA ILE A 338 17.90 10.27 2.13
C ILE A 338 19.15 10.14 1.26
#